data_67852d2bc3dc7bcffbb422127ae9dd1d
#
_entry.id   67852d2bc3dc7bcffbb422127ae9dd1d
#
_cell.length_a   1.000
_cell.length_b   1.000
_cell.length_c   1.000
_cell.angle_alpha   90.00
_cell.angle_beta   90.00
_cell.angle_gamma   90.00
#
_symmetry.space_group_name_H-M   'P 1'
#
loop_
_entity.id
_entity.type
_entity.pdbx_description
1 polymer ?
#
loop_
_entity_poly.entity_id
_entity_poly.type
_entity_poly.pdbx_seq_one_letter_code
_entity_poly.pdbx_strand_id
1 'polypeptide(L)'
;MTEAEVIERAETLPERFADRVSESTLWSIKRMRGGGEYGELTIELAASLAAHKTPVTPDERDELRALLEAMNMPTDPIEQLNVQA
;
A
#
# COMPACT_ATOMS: atom_id res chain seq x y z
N MET A 1 0.90 -1.73 16.23
CA MET A 1 -0.33 -2.38 15.70
C MET A 1 -0.30 -3.86 16.00
N THR A 2 -1.46 -4.42 16.33
CA THR A 2 -1.59 -5.88 16.43
C THR A 2 -1.63 -6.49 15.04
N GLU A 3 -1.42 -7.79 14.93
CA GLU A 3 -1.53 -8.50 13.66
C GLU A 3 -2.92 -8.30 13.03
N ALA A 4 -3.97 -8.38 13.85
CA ALA A 4 -5.35 -8.18 13.37
C ALA A 4 -5.54 -6.78 12.80
N GLU A 5 -4.97 -5.75 13.42
CA GLU A 5 -5.05 -4.38 12.93
C GLU A 5 -4.30 -4.20 11.61
N VAL A 6 -3.14 -4.85 11.47
CA VAL A 6 -2.37 -4.80 10.22
C VAL A 6 -3.19 -5.37 9.07
N ILE A 7 -3.79 -6.54 9.26
CA ILE A 7 -4.63 -7.17 8.24
C ILE A 7 -5.84 -6.30 7.91
N GLU A 8 -6.52 -5.79 8.93
CA GLU A 8 -7.70 -4.96 8.76
C GLU A 8 -7.40 -3.71 7.94
N ARG A 9 -6.29 -3.04 8.24
CA ARG A 9 -5.88 -1.84 7.49
C ARG A 9 -5.47 -2.18 6.06
N ALA A 10 -4.70 -3.25 5.87
CA ALA A 10 -4.27 -3.67 4.55
C ALA A 10 -5.44 -4.04 3.65
N GLU A 11 -6.47 -4.66 4.21
CA GLU A 11 -7.66 -5.06 3.45
C GLU A 11 -8.41 -3.86 2.86
N THR A 12 -8.31 -2.69 3.46
CA THR A 12 -9.00 -1.48 2.98
C THR A 12 -8.26 -0.75 1.88
N LEU A 13 -6.97 -1.06 1.68
CA LEU A 13 -6.13 -0.31 0.75
C LEU A 13 -6.63 -0.30 -0.70
N PRO A 14 -7.11 -1.42 -1.27
CA PRO A 14 -7.56 -1.39 -2.66
C PRO A 14 -8.66 -0.36 -2.92
N GLU A 15 -9.68 -0.30 -2.08
CA GLU A 15 -10.77 0.66 -2.25
C GLU A 15 -10.32 2.09 -1.96
N ARG A 16 -9.47 2.28 -0.95
CA ARG A 16 -9.01 3.61 -0.58
C ARG A 16 -8.16 4.26 -1.67
N PHE A 17 -7.41 3.47 -2.43
CA PHE A 17 -6.51 3.98 -3.46
C PHE A 17 -6.99 3.66 -4.89
N ALA A 18 -8.23 3.20 -5.04
CA ALA A 18 -8.75 2.72 -6.32
C ALA A 18 -8.64 3.75 -7.44
N ASP A 19 -8.85 5.03 -7.16
CA ASP A 19 -8.80 6.10 -8.14
C ASP A 19 -7.40 6.68 -8.32
N ARG A 20 -6.41 6.15 -7.62
CA ARG A 20 -5.02 6.62 -7.69
C ARG A 20 -4.05 5.60 -8.30
N VAL A 21 -4.56 4.48 -8.78
CA VAL A 21 -3.75 3.45 -9.42
C VAL A 21 -4.43 3.01 -10.72
N SER A 22 -3.68 2.35 -11.58
CA SER A 22 -4.24 1.82 -12.83
C SER A 22 -5.21 0.67 -12.55
N GLU A 23 -6.07 0.36 -13.52
CA GLU A 23 -6.98 -0.78 -13.39
C GLU A 23 -6.23 -2.09 -13.19
N SER A 24 -5.08 -2.26 -13.87
CA SER A 24 -4.30 -3.48 -13.74
C SER A 24 -3.69 -3.61 -12.35
N THR A 25 -3.20 -2.52 -11.78
CA THR A 25 -2.69 -2.53 -10.40
C THR A 25 -3.81 -2.83 -9.41
N LEU A 26 -4.97 -2.19 -9.59
CA LEU A 26 -6.12 -2.42 -8.71
C LEU A 26 -6.54 -3.89 -8.75
N TRP A 27 -6.59 -4.47 -9.94
CA TRP A 27 -6.93 -5.88 -10.11
C TRP A 27 -5.91 -6.78 -9.38
N SER A 28 -4.61 -6.49 -9.53
CA SER A 28 -3.55 -7.24 -8.87
C SER A 28 -3.66 -7.20 -7.35
N ILE A 29 -3.84 -5.99 -6.78
CA ILE A 29 -3.89 -5.88 -5.33
C ILE A 29 -5.18 -6.50 -4.75
N LYS A 30 -6.28 -6.46 -5.48
CA LYS A 30 -7.50 -7.16 -5.06
C LYS A 30 -7.30 -8.68 -5.09
N ARG A 31 -6.57 -9.19 -6.08
CA ARG A 31 -6.24 -10.61 -6.15
C ARG A 31 -5.37 -11.03 -4.98
N MET A 32 -4.37 -10.23 -4.66
CA MET A 32 -3.50 -10.48 -3.51
C MET A 32 -4.30 -10.49 -2.21
N ARG A 33 -5.25 -9.57 -2.08
CA ARG A 33 -6.15 -9.56 -0.92
C ARG A 33 -6.93 -10.85 -0.82
N GLY A 34 -7.46 -11.34 -1.93
CA GLY A 34 -8.22 -12.59 -1.96
C GLY A 34 -7.39 -13.79 -1.53
N GLY A 35 -6.09 -13.76 -1.77
CA GLY A 35 -5.16 -14.82 -1.36
C GLY A 35 -4.54 -14.61 0.01
N GLY A 36 -4.91 -13.54 0.72
CA GLY A 36 -4.32 -13.24 2.02
C GLY A 36 -2.89 -12.72 1.94
N GLU A 37 -2.47 -12.24 0.78
CA GLU A 37 -1.10 -11.79 0.53
C GLU A 37 -0.97 -10.29 0.84
N TYR A 38 -1.16 -9.93 2.11
CA TYR A 38 -1.25 -8.53 2.53
C TYR A 38 0.08 -7.77 2.41
N GLY A 39 1.19 -8.44 2.65
CA GLY A 39 2.51 -7.83 2.48
C GLY A 39 2.77 -7.47 1.01
N GLU A 40 2.53 -8.43 0.12
CA GLU A 40 2.67 -8.24 -1.32
C GLU A 40 1.73 -7.17 -1.84
N LEU A 41 0.49 -7.15 -1.35
CA LEU A 41 -0.49 -6.14 -1.69
C LEU A 41 0.03 -4.74 -1.36
N THR A 42 0.55 -4.57 -0.16
CA THR A 42 1.01 -3.28 0.33
C THR A 42 2.24 -2.79 -0.43
N ILE A 43 3.20 -3.69 -0.70
CA ILE A 43 4.40 -3.31 -1.45
C ILE A 43 4.07 -2.99 -2.92
N GLU A 44 3.17 -3.75 -3.53
CA GLU A 44 2.73 -3.49 -4.90
C GLU A 44 2.08 -2.10 -5.00
N LEU A 45 1.19 -1.78 -4.06
CA LEU A 45 0.54 -0.48 -4.02
C LEU A 45 1.57 0.64 -3.85
N ALA A 46 2.45 0.52 -2.87
CA ALA A 46 3.46 1.54 -2.60
C ALA A 46 4.39 1.74 -3.80
N ALA A 47 4.82 0.65 -4.43
CA ALA A 47 5.68 0.71 -5.61
C ALA A 47 4.98 1.39 -6.79
N SER A 48 3.70 1.11 -6.99
CA SER A 48 2.91 1.73 -8.06
C SER A 48 2.76 3.24 -7.84
N LEU A 49 2.41 3.63 -6.62
CA LEU A 49 2.28 5.05 -6.27
C LEU A 49 3.61 5.79 -6.45
N ALA A 50 4.71 5.17 -6.05
CA ALA A 50 6.04 5.75 -6.20
C ALA A 50 6.44 5.89 -7.66
N ALA A 51 6.25 4.84 -8.45
CA ALA A 51 6.64 4.81 -9.86
C ALA A 51 5.92 5.88 -10.68
N HIS A 52 4.65 6.13 -10.38
CA HIS A 52 3.84 7.09 -11.12
C HIS A 52 3.82 8.47 -10.46
N LYS A 53 4.58 8.69 -9.40
CA LYS A 53 4.63 9.96 -8.67
C LYS A 53 3.24 10.43 -8.23
N THR A 54 2.36 9.50 -7.93
CA THR A 54 1.00 9.81 -7.53
C THR A 54 1.00 10.45 -6.14
N PRO A 55 0.36 11.62 -5.95
CA PRO A 55 0.40 12.29 -4.65
C PRO A 55 -0.22 11.46 -3.53
N VAL A 56 0.46 11.43 -2.40
CA VAL A 56 -0.05 10.83 -1.16
C VAL A 56 0.16 11.82 -0.03
N THR A 57 -0.63 11.70 1.03
CA THR A 57 -0.47 12.56 2.19
C THR A 57 0.64 12.02 3.10
N PRO A 58 1.18 12.86 4.02
CA PRO A 58 2.14 12.37 5.01
C PRO A 58 1.57 11.22 5.87
N ASP A 59 0.29 11.29 6.23
CA ASP A 59 -0.34 10.22 7.01
C ASP A 59 -0.41 8.92 6.22
N GLU A 60 -0.73 9.02 4.93
CA GLU A 60 -0.76 7.83 4.07
C GLU A 60 0.63 7.20 3.92
N ARG A 61 1.65 8.03 3.74
CA ARG A 61 3.03 7.55 3.71
C ARG A 61 3.38 6.82 5.00
N ASP A 62 3.07 7.42 6.13
CA ASP A 62 3.40 6.85 7.43
C ASP A 62 2.67 5.54 7.66
N GLU A 63 1.41 5.45 7.25
CA GLU A 63 0.63 4.22 7.36
C GLU A 63 1.21 3.11 6.48
N LEU A 64 1.53 3.43 5.23
CA LEU A 64 2.12 2.43 4.33
C LEU A 64 3.46 1.92 4.86
N ARG A 65 4.30 2.82 5.39
CA ARG A 65 5.56 2.42 6.00
C ARG A 65 5.33 1.49 7.19
N ALA A 66 4.41 1.86 8.08
CA ALA A 66 4.14 1.06 9.27
C ALA A 66 3.62 -0.34 8.92
N LEU A 67 2.77 -0.43 7.90
CA LEU A 67 2.27 -1.72 7.43
C LEU A 67 3.38 -2.58 6.85
N LEU A 68 4.24 -2.01 6.01
CA LEU A 68 5.36 -2.74 5.44
C LEU A 68 6.30 -3.25 6.53
N GLU A 69 6.64 -2.39 7.49
CA GLU A 69 7.51 -2.78 8.61
C GLU A 69 6.89 -3.89 9.44
N ALA A 70 5.60 -3.78 9.73
CA ALA A 70 4.90 -4.79 10.53
C ALA A 70 4.86 -6.16 9.83
N MET A 71 4.89 -6.18 8.51
CA MET A 71 4.85 -7.42 7.73
C MET A 71 6.22 -7.86 7.23
N ASN A 72 7.29 -7.22 7.70
CA ASN A 72 8.68 -7.51 7.32
C ASN A 72 8.91 -7.38 5.81
N MET A 73 8.24 -6.42 5.18
CA MET A 73 8.41 -6.13 3.76
C MET A 73 9.41 -4.98 3.57
N PRO A 74 10.10 -4.92 2.42
CA PRO A 74 11.00 -3.80 2.11
C PRO A 74 10.26 -2.47 2.13
N THR A 75 10.91 -1.41 2.65
CA THR A 75 10.33 -0.07 2.70
C THR A 75 10.89 0.87 1.63
N ASP A 76 11.68 0.33 0.69
CA ASP A 76 12.32 1.12 -0.35
C ASP A 76 11.34 2.03 -1.11
N PRO A 77 10.13 1.59 -1.51
CA PRO A 77 9.21 2.47 -2.24
C PRO A 77 8.76 3.67 -1.44
N ILE A 78 8.77 3.59 -0.12
CA ILE A 78 8.29 4.69 0.73
C ILE A 78 9.12 5.96 0.50
N GLU A 79 10.43 5.81 0.33
CA GLU A 79 11.33 6.94 0.10
C GLU A 79 11.14 7.59 -1.26
N GLN A 80 10.49 6.88 -2.19
CA GLN A 80 10.24 7.34 -3.55
C GLN A 80 8.84 7.96 -3.71
N LEU A 81 8.03 7.97 -2.65
CA LEU A 81 6.67 8.49 -2.74
C LEU A 81 6.66 10.01 -2.92
N ASN A 82 5.68 10.49 -3.69
CA ASN A 82 5.43 11.92 -3.87
C ASN A 82 4.51 12.40 -2.75
N VAL A 83 5.12 12.84 -1.64
CA VAL A 83 4.35 13.24 -0.46
C VAL A 83 3.94 14.69 -0.58
N GLN A 84 2.64 14.96 -0.50
CA GLN A 84 2.06 16.29 -0.59
C GLN A 84 1.28 16.60 0.69
N ALA A 85 1.58 17.73 1.27
CA ALA A 85 0.90 18.15 2.50
C ALA A 85 -0.55 18.56 2.21
#